data_4f1bcbb9370a88de6c32ade8e4041ddf
#
_entry.id   4f1bcbb9370a88de6c32ade8e4041ddf
#
_cell.length_a   1.000
_cell.length_b   1.000
_cell.length_c   1.000
_cell.angle_alpha   90.00
_cell.angle_beta   90.00
_cell.angle_gamma   90.00
#
_symmetry.space_group_name_H-M   'P 1'
#
loop_
_entity.id
_entity.type
_entity.pdbx_description
1 polymer ?
#
loop_
_entity_poly.entity_id
_entity_poly.type
_entity_poly.pdbx_seq_one_letter_code
_entity_poly.pdbx_strand_id
1 'polypeptide(L)'
;MKYRGTATALACLAVLLSPLAVAAGKCERLVATGSPDAPPYSWQDPQDPRHLIGANVDLLRQVAAELGVKVEVLHAGKREQALEEVRSGRMDLLLDTPLQVGQLTAFDYIHPALQLNEYLVWTRHDGNVLFEGPADLAQYQGSLSEKARLTPAFEAFAKGQLKLQPAQNLTQAFQKLVLGQVDYVLAGRYSGMAMVQGLGMANDLVARGLPVDRPGLYLAVSHNSACNDAWLRGQLAQKLTELPISGASEAVLQRNVERWKAQMQAPLDAPKQ
;
A
#
# COMPACT_ATOMS: atom_id res chain seq x y z
N MET A 1 -15.09 55.35 -76.11
CA MET A 1 -13.90 54.82 -75.50
C MET A 1 -14.35 54.00 -74.28
N LYS A 2 -14.21 52.65 -74.34
CA LYS A 2 -14.69 51.77 -73.29
C LYS A 2 -13.47 51.29 -72.51
N TYR A 3 -13.39 51.55 -71.22
CA TYR A 3 -12.42 50.94 -70.32
C TYR A 3 -13.04 49.69 -69.67
N ARG A 4 -12.45 48.56 -69.92
CA ARG A 4 -12.73 47.29 -69.22
C ARG A 4 -11.78 47.17 -68.02
N GLY A 5 -12.34 47.21 -66.82
CA GLY A 5 -11.62 46.92 -65.60
C GLY A 5 -11.63 45.42 -65.32
N THR A 6 -10.47 44.85 -65.27
CA THR A 6 -10.22 43.44 -64.86
C THR A 6 -10.17 43.39 -63.31
N ALA A 7 -11.13 42.73 -62.69
CA ALA A 7 -11.13 42.42 -61.25
C ALA A 7 -10.24 41.21 -60.99
N THR A 8 -9.14 41.41 -60.30
CA THR A 8 -8.24 40.34 -59.84
C THR A 8 -8.77 39.83 -58.49
N ALA A 9 -9.29 38.60 -58.49
CA ALA A 9 -9.71 37.94 -57.28
C ALA A 9 -8.49 37.34 -56.53
N LEU A 10 -8.20 37.90 -55.37
CA LEU A 10 -7.17 37.38 -54.47
C LEU A 10 -7.79 36.30 -53.62
N ALA A 11 -7.48 35.04 -53.95
CA ALA A 11 -7.88 33.89 -53.14
C ALA A 11 -6.96 33.78 -51.90
N CYS A 12 -7.45 34.16 -50.74
CA CYS A 12 -6.78 33.89 -49.44
C CYS A 12 -6.86 32.40 -49.09
N LEU A 13 -5.76 31.72 -49.30
CA LEU A 13 -5.56 30.33 -48.85
C LEU A 13 -5.28 30.34 -47.32
N ALA A 14 -6.33 30.25 -46.51
CA ALA A 14 -6.19 30.09 -45.08
C ALA A 14 -5.74 28.65 -44.80
N VAL A 15 -4.45 28.43 -44.61
CA VAL A 15 -3.88 27.17 -44.11
C VAL A 15 -4.34 27.01 -42.65
N LEU A 16 -5.34 26.16 -42.39
CA LEU A 16 -5.74 25.73 -41.06
C LEU A 16 -4.59 24.91 -40.45
N LEU A 17 -3.70 25.56 -39.71
CA LEU A 17 -2.81 24.94 -38.76
C LEU A 17 -3.65 24.40 -37.60
N SER A 18 -4.27 23.19 -37.79
CA SER A 18 -4.83 22.46 -36.68
C SER A 18 -3.67 22.04 -35.78
N PRO A 19 -3.64 22.41 -34.48
CA PRO A 19 -2.68 21.83 -33.59
C PRO A 19 -2.96 20.31 -33.59
N LEU A 20 -1.96 19.52 -34.00
CA LEU A 20 -1.96 18.09 -33.74
C LEU A 20 -2.05 17.95 -32.22
N ALA A 21 -3.25 17.70 -31.73
CA ALA A 21 -3.43 17.20 -30.37
C ALA A 21 -2.67 15.85 -30.35
N VAL A 22 -1.45 15.91 -29.81
CA VAL A 22 -0.74 14.69 -29.43
C VAL A 22 -1.66 14.07 -28.38
N ALA A 23 -2.43 13.03 -28.80
CA ALA A 23 -3.10 12.18 -27.88
C ALA A 23 -2.02 11.69 -26.91
N ALA A 24 -2.12 12.10 -25.64
CA ALA A 24 -1.22 11.59 -24.61
C ALA A 24 -1.27 10.06 -24.73
N GLY A 25 -0.13 9.47 -25.11
CA GLY A 25 -0.07 8.04 -25.36
C GLY A 25 -0.50 7.31 -24.09
N LYS A 26 -1.28 6.23 -24.24
CA LYS A 26 -1.66 5.35 -23.14
C LYS A 26 -0.41 4.98 -22.36
N CYS A 27 -0.43 5.11 -21.03
CA CYS A 27 0.69 4.70 -20.20
C CYS A 27 1.01 3.21 -20.40
N GLU A 28 2.20 2.90 -20.90
CA GLU A 28 2.63 1.53 -21.18
C GLU A 28 3.48 0.94 -20.04
N ARG A 29 4.08 1.81 -19.21
CA ARG A 29 4.96 1.42 -18.11
C ARG A 29 4.74 2.33 -16.90
N LEU A 30 4.57 1.70 -15.73
CA LEU A 30 4.49 2.34 -14.42
C LEU A 30 5.72 1.99 -13.59
N VAL A 31 6.31 2.96 -12.92
CA VAL A 31 7.31 2.77 -11.88
C VAL A 31 6.66 3.07 -10.54
N ALA A 32 6.60 2.05 -9.69
CA ALA A 32 5.97 2.12 -8.37
C ALA A 32 6.97 1.91 -7.24
N THR A 33 6.62 2.36 -6.05
CA THR A 33 7.32 2.05 -4.81
C THR A 33 6.34 1.90 -3.66
N GLY A 34 6.83 1.49 -2.49
CA GLY A 34 6.02 1.27 -1.29
C GLY A 34 6.87 1.16 -0.04
N SER A 35 6.31 0.57 1.00
CA SER A 35 7.02 0.35 2.26
C SER A 35 8.03 -0.81 2.12
N PRO A 36 9.30 -0.61 2.47
CA PRO A 36 10.33 -1.67 2.35
C PRO A 36 10.31 -2.66 3.52
N ASP A 37 9.46 -2.46 4.53
CA ASP A 37 9.47 -3.18 5.80
C ASP A 37 8.06 -3.48 6.36
N ALA A 38 7.10 -3.73 5.47
CA ALA A 38 5.70 -4.02 5.81
C ALA A 38 5.22 -5.41 5.30
N PRO A 39 5.89 -6.52 5.66
CA PRO A 39 5.43 -7.86 5.27
C PRO A 39 4.05 -8.16 5.88
N PRO A 40 3.19 -8.89 5.17
CA PRO A 40 3.36 -9.52 3.86
C PRO A 40 2.93 -8.61 2.70
N TYR A 41 2.62 -7.33 2.94
CA TYR A 41 2.10 -6.40 1.93
C TYR A 41 3.18 -5.96 0.96
N SER A 42 4.29 -5.41 1.48
CA SER A 42 5.48 -5.08 0.72
C SER A 42 6.74 -5.11 1.59
N TRP A 43 7.84 -5.63 1.05
CA TRP A 43 9.15 -5.58 1.69
C TRP A 43 10.26 -5.66 0.63
N GLN A 44 11.47 -5.26 1.04
CA GLN A 44 12.64 -5.32 0.16
C GLN A 44 12.98 -6.77 -0.20
N ASP A 45 13.20 -7.05 -1.49
CA ASP A 45 13.59 -8.37 -1.94
C ASP A 45 15.03 -8.68 -1.48
N PRO A 46 15.25 -9.73 -0.67
CA PRO A 46 16.59 -10.08 -0.24
C PRO A 46 17.50 -10.61 -1.36
N GLN A 47 16.90 -11.03 -2.50
CA GLN A 47 17.64 -11.52 -3.68
C GLN A 47 17.99 -10.38 -4.67
N ASP A 48 17.11 -9.38 -4.80
CA ASP A 48 17.37 -8.15 -5.55
C ASP A 48 16.95 -6.91 -4.74
N PRO A 49 17.85 -6.37 -3.90
CA PRO A 49 17.55 -5.26 -2.99
C PRO A 49 17.07 -3.97 -3.66
N ARG A 50 17.11 -3.87 -4.98
CA ARG A 50 16.57 -2.74 -5.74
C ARG A 50 15.05 -2.82 -5.88
N HIS A 51 14.45 -3.99 -5.67
CA HIS A 51 13.03 -4.24 -5.85
C HIS A 51 12.29 -4.46 -4.53
N LEU A 52 10.99 -4.22 -4.57
CA LEU A 52 10.06 -4.66 -3.54
C LEU A 52 9.30 -5.89 -4.03
N ILE A 53 8.95 -6.74 -3.07
CA ILE A 53 8.10 -7.93 -3.24
C ILE A 53 7.00 -7.88 -2.19
N GLY A 54 5.96 -8.70 -2.34
CA GLY A 54 4.86 -8.80 -1.39
C GLY A 54 3.49 -8.81 -2.06
N ALA A 55 2.46 -8.97 -1.24
CA ALA A 55 1.10 -9.14 -1.71
C ALA A 55 0.60 -7.94 -2.55
N ASN A 56 0.88 -6.71 -2.11
CA ASN A 56 0.46 -5.52 -2.83
C ASN A 56 1.23 -5.34 -4.14
N VAL A 57 2.50 -5.78 -4.18
CA VAL A 57 3.30 -5.81 -5.41
C VAL A 57 2.72 -6.80 -6.41
N ASP A 58 2.39 -8.02 -5.96
CA ASP A 58 1.82 -9.07 -6.79
C ASP A 58 0.45 -8.66 -7.35
N LEU A 59 -0.41 -8.05 -6.51
CA LEU A 59 -1.72 -7.56 -6.93
C LEU A 59 -1.62 -6.41 -7.94
N LEU A 60 -0.72 -5.44 -7.72
CA LEU A 60 -0.51 -4.38 -8.69
C LEU A 60 -0.03 -4.93 -10.03
N ARG A 61 0.92 -5.88 -10.02
CA ARG A 61 1.40 -6.53 -11.25
C ARG A 61 0.30 -7.28 -11.98
N GLN A 62 -0.56 -8.00 -11.25
CA GLN A 62 -1.72 -8.68 -11.82
C GLN A 62 -2.68 -7.69 -12.49
N VAL A 63 -3.11 -6.65 -11.78
CA VAL A 63 -4.02 -5.62 -12.28
C VAL A 63 -3.44 -4.92 -13.51
N ALA A 64 -2.17 -4.52 -13.45
CA ALA A 64 -1.51 -3.83 -14.56
C ALA A 64 -1.35 -4.73 -15.80
N ALA A 65 -1.05 -6.03 -15.61
CA ALA A 65 -0.94 -6.98 -16.71
C ALA A 65 -2.28 -7.12 -17.47
N GLU A 66 -3.41 -7.14 -16.76
CA GLU A 66 -4.75 -7.16 -17.36
C GLU A 66 -5.04 -5.88 -18.18
N LEU A 67 -4.41 -4.77 -17.85
CA LEU A 67 -4.52 -3.50 -18.58
C LEU A 67 -3.49 -3.37 -19.72
N GLY A 68 -2.57 -4.33 -19.86
CA GLY A 68 -1.46 -4.26 -20.81
C GLY A 68 -0.38 -3.25 -20.40
N VAL A 69 -0.29 -2.89 -19.11
CA VAL A 69 0.68 -1.96 -18.53
C VAL A 69 1.80 -2.73 -17.84
N LYS A 70 3.05 -2.45 -18.18
CA LYS A 70 4.21 -3.01 -17.48
C LYS A 70 4.43 -2.29 -16.17
N VAL A 71 4.70 -3.02 -15.08
CA VAL A 71 4.97 -2.43 -13.75
C VAL A 71 6.34 -2.87 -13.24
N GLU A 72 7.12 -1.91 -12.83
CA GLU A 72 8.34 -2.11 -12.06
C GLU A 72 8.15 -1.54 -10.67
N VAL A 73 8.42 -2.33 -9.61
CA VAL A 73 8.25 -1.90 -8.22
C VAL A 73 9.61 -1.87 -7.55
N LEU A 74 10.09 -0.65 -7.29
CA LEU A 74 11.45 -0.38 -6.85
C LEU A 74 11.48 -0.02 -5.35
N HIS A 75 12.57 -0.39 -4.72
CA HIS A 75 12.92 0.09 -3.39
C HIS A 75 13.49 1.51 -3.48
N ALA A 76 12.79 2.48 -2.95
CA ALA A 76 13.17 3.89 -2.97
C ALA A 76 13.68 4.40 -1.59
N GLY A 77 14.27 3.52 -0.80
CA GLY A 77 14.75 3.86 0.54
C GLY A 77 13.65 3.83 1.60
N LYS A 78 13.79 4.66 2.64
CA LYS A 78 12.78 4.77 3.70
C LYS A 78 11.50 5.41 3.17
N ARG A 79 10.40 5.27 3.93
CA ARG A 79 9.08 5.78 3.56
C ARG A 79 9.08 7.24 3.10
N GLU A 80 9.80 8.10 3.80
CA GLU A 80 9.87 9.54 3.47
C GLU A 80 10.54 9.78 2.12
N GLN A 81 11.57 9.00 1.80
CA GLN A 81 12.25 9.03 0.50
C GLN A 81 11.34 8.50 -0.61
N ALA A 82 10.68 7.36 -0.38
CA ALA A 82 9.71 6.80 -1.32
C ALA A 82 8.57 7.80 -1.63
N LEU A 83 8.05 8.48 -0.61
CA LEU A 83 7.03 9.51 -0.75
C LEU A 83 7.51 10.68 -1.64
N GLU A 84 8.77 11.12 -1.46
CA GLU A 84 9.34 12.22 -2.24
C GLU A 84 9.64 11.82 -3.69
N GLU A 85 10.12 10.59 -3.92
CA GLU A 85 10.32 10.07 -5.28
C GLU A 85 9.03 10.07 -6.09
N VAL A 86 7.90 9.68 -5.45
CA VAL A 86 6.60 9.68 -6.13
C VAL A 86 6.04 11.10 -6.22
N ARG A 87 6.16 11.93 -5.18
CA ARG A 87 5.68 13.32 -5.21
C ARG A 87 6.33 14.12 -6.33
N SER A 88 7.62 13.92 -6.56
CA SER A 88 8.35 14.61 -7.62
C SER A 88 8.03 14.10 -9.04
N GLY A 89 7.33 12.97 -9.18
CA GLY A 89 7.04 12.33 -10.46
C GLY A 89 8.20 11.48 -11.00
N ARG A 90 9.30 11.29 -10.25
CA ARG A 90 10.35 10.34 -10.64
C ARG A 90 9.88 8.89 -10.57
N MET A 91 8.90 8.61 -9.72
CA MET A 91 8.11 7.39 -9.72
C MET A 91 6.64 7.76 -9.85
N ASP A 92 5.84 6.88 -10.44
CA ASP A 92 4.46 7.18 -10.80
C ASP A 92 3.48 6.97 -9.65
N LEU A 93 3.74 5.95 -8.79
CA LEU A 93 2.73 5.42 -7.90
C LEU A 93 3.31 4.91 -6.58
N LEU A 94 2.62 5.24 -5.47
CA LEU A 94 2.80 4.61 -4.15
C LEU A 94 1.86 3.43 -3.98
N LEU A 95 2.41 2.30 -3.53
CA LEU A 95 1.66 1.17 -2.98
C LEU A 95 1.32 1.42 -1.51
N ASP A 96 0.35 0.68 -0.99
CA ASP A 96 0.10 0.47 0.45
C ASP A 96 0.10 1.75 1.32
N THR A 97 -0.32 2.87 0.75
CA THR A 97 -0.37 4.13 1.50
C THR A 97 -1.76 4.35 2.10
N PRO A 98 -1.86 4.68 3.41
CA PRO A 98 -3.13 5.11 3.99
C PRO A 98 -3.53 6.46 3.39
N LEU A 99 -4.84 6.68 3.21
CA LEU A 99 -5.35 7.96 2.76
C LEU A 99 -5.09 9.04 3.81
N GLN A 100 -4.42 10.10 3.40
CA GLN A 100 -4.12 11.26 4.25
C GLN A 100 -4.56 12.53 3.53
N VAL A 101 -5.43 13.30 4.17
CA VAL A 101 -5.99 14.54 3.59
C VAL A 101 -4.89 15.51 3.13
N GLY A 102 -3.82 15.67 3.92
CA GLY A 102 -2.68 16.54 3.57
C GLY A 102 -1.88 16.09 2.35
N GLN A 103 -2.07 14.85 1.87
CA GLN A 103 -1.39 14.34 0.67
C GLN A 103 -2.23 14.47 -0.61
N LEU A 104 -3.50 14.83 -0.50
CA LEU A 104 -4.40 15.01 -1.65
C LEU A 104 -3.96 16.13 -2.61
N THR A 105 -3.08 17.01 -2.16
CA THR A 105 -2.47 18.06 -3.01
C THR A 105 -1.37 17.54 -3.94
N ALA A 106 -0.92 16.29 -3.74
CA ALA A 106 0.17 15.70 -4.50
C ALA A 106 -0.20 14.37 -5.16
N PHE A 107 -1.27 13.70 -4.70
CA PHE A 107 -1.64 12.37 -5.13
C PHE A 107 -3.12 12.21 -5.39
N ASP A 108 -3.44 11.46 -6.45
CA ASP A 108 -4.76 10.88 -6.69
C ASP A 108 -4.82 9.48 -6.06
N TYR A 109 -5.65 9.31 -5.03
CA TYR A 109 -5.89 8.00 -4.41
C TYR A 109 -6.90 7.20 -5.22
N ILE A 110 -6.52 6.00 -5.62
CA ILE A 110 -7.41 5.10 -6.38
C ILE A 110 -8.32 4.36 -5.42
N HIS A 111 -9.63 4.49 -5.63
CA HIS A 111 -10.65 3.78 -4.86
C HIS A 111 -11.26 2.63 -5.65
N PRO A 112 -11.63 1.52 -4.97
CA PRO A 112 -11.46 1.24 -3.54
C PRO A 112 -10.00 1.04 -3.14
N ALA A 113 -9.73 0.87 -1.84
CA ALA A 113 -8.40 0.49 -1.36
C ALA A 113 -7.95 -0.84 -2.01
N LEU A 114 -6.67 -0.97 -2.29
CA LEU A 114 -6.06 -2.23 -2.78
C LEU A 114 -6.25 -3.35 -1.76
N GLN A 115 -6.10 -3.02 -0.47
CA GLN A 115 -6.27 -3.92 0.68
C GLN A 115 -6.83 -3.17 1.88
N LEU A 116 -7.49 -3.89 2.79
CA LEU A 116 -7.79 -3.42 4.13
C LEU A 116 -6.80 -4.03 5.12
N ASN A 117 -6.17 -3.19 5.92
CA ASN A 117 -5.30 -3.66 6.99
C ASN A 117 -6.09 -3.78 8.28
N GLU A 118 -6.73 -4.93 8.48
CA GLU A 118 -7.56 -5.19 9.67
C GLU A 118 -6.70 -5.33 10.92
N TYR A 119 -6.76 -4.36 11.83
CA TYR A 119 -6.10 -4.44 13.13
C TYR A 119 -6.87 -5.33 14.10
N LEU A 120 -6.18 -6.34 14.61
CA LEU A 120 -6.68 -7.29 15.61
C LEU A 120 -5.97 -7.09 16.94
N VAL A 121 -6.58 -7.62 17.99
CA VAL A 121 -6.01 -7.75 19.32
C VAL A 121 -5.26 -9.07 19.41
N TRP A 122 -3.95 -9.00 19.51
CA TRP A 122 -3.08 -10.16 19.69
C TRP A 122 -2.76 -10.35 21.16
N THR A 123 -2.97 -11.57 21.68
CA THR A 123 -2.72 -11.92 23.08
C THR A 123 -1.86 -13.17 23.17
N ARG A 124 -1.31 -13.44 24.34
CA ARG A 124 -0.81 -14.79 24.63
C ARG A 124 -1.94 -15.80 24.61
N HIS A 125 -1.64 -17.06 24.28
CA HIS A 125 -2.65 -18.15 24.33
C HIS A 125 -3.25 -18.32 25.73
N ASP A 126 -2.43 -18.20 26.78
CA ASP A 126 -2.80 -18.28 28.20
C ASP A 126 -3.26 -16.91 28.76
N GLY A 127 -3.27 -15.87 27.94
CA GLY A 127 -3.66 -14.51 28.33
C GLY A 127 -5.16 -14.38 28.59
N ASN A 128 -5.51 -13.65 29.64
CA ASN A 128 -6.90 -13.43 30.05
C ASN A 128 -7.39 -12.01 29.66
N VAL A 129 -7.28 -11.65 28.40
CA VAL A 129 -7.82 -10.39 27.85
C VAL A 129 -9.21 -10.65 27.31
N LEU A 130 -10.21 -10.13 28.03
CA LEU A 130 -11.63 -10.23 27.66
C LEU A 130 -12.10 -8.88 27.15
N PHE A 131 -12.64 -8.85 25.94
CA PHE A 131 -13.18 -7.65 25.32
C PHE A 131 -14.26 -8.00 24.29
N GLU A 132 -15.28 -7.17 24.20
CA GLU A 132 -16.32 -7.20 23.17
C GLU A 132 -16.11 -6.06 22.16
N GLY A 133 -15.52 -4.95 22.64
CA GLY A 133 -15.22 -3.79 21.83
C GLY A 133 -13.92 -3.09 22.24
N PRO A 134 -13.46 -2.12 21.44
CA PRO A 134 -12.19 -1.42 21.71
C PRO A 134 -12.11 -0.73 23.07
N ALA A 135 -13.24 -0.28 23.60
CA ALA A 135 -13.30 0.42 24.90
C ALA A 135 -12.88 -0.48 26.07
N ASP A 136 -13.17 -1.78 26.00
CA ASP A 136 -12.82 -2.73 27.05
C ASP A 136 -11.31 -2.93 27.19
N LEU A 137 -10.55 -2.59 26.15
CA LEU A 137 -9.08 -2.66 26.17
C LEU A 137 -8.44 -1.62 27.08
N ALA A 138 -9.19 -0.59 27.54
CA ALA A 138 -8.71 0.47 28.42
C ALA A 138 -8.25 -0.05 29.80
N GLN A 139 -8.76 -1.22 30.24
CA GLN A 139 -8.38 -1.83 31.50
C GLN A 139 -7.04 -2.61 31.43
N TYR A 140 -6.55 -2.92 30.23
CA TYR A 140 -5.34 -3.69 29.99
C TYR A 140 -4.19 -2.82 29.50
N GLN A 141 -2.96 -3.31 29.63
CA GLN A 141 -1.77 -2.69 29.09
C GLN A 141 -1.51 -3.23 27.69
N GLY A 142 -1.59 -2.38 26.67
CA GLY A 142 -1.31 -2.77 25.29
C GLY A 142 0.06 -2.29 24.77
N SER A 143 0.42 -2.74 23.59
CA SER A 143 1.52 -2.19 22.80
C SER A 143 1.13 -1.96 21.35
N LEU A 144 1.73 -0.94 20.75
CA LEU A 144 1.55 -0.58 19.35
C LEU A 144 2.90 -0.21 18.74
N SER A 145 3.15 -0.70 17.54
CA SER A 145 4.35 -0.30 16.78
C SER A 145 4.25 1.18 16.36
N GLU A 146 5.33 1.93 16.48
CA GLU A 146 5.45 3.31 15.97
C GLU A 146 5.26 3.40 14.46
N LYS A 147 5.45 2.28 13.76
CA LYS A 147 5.18 2.16 12.32
C LYS A 147 3.71 1.83 11.99
N ALA A 148 2.87 1.61 13.00
CA ALA A 148 1.43 1.36 12.79
C ALA A 148 0.77 2.55 12.09
N ARG A 149 -0.24 2.24 11.28
CA ARG A 149 -1.04 3.24 10.57
C ARG A 149 -2.51 2.91 10.82
N LEU A 150 -3.09 3.63 11.74
CA LEU A 150 -4.49 3.51 12.13
C LEU A 150 -5.34 4.51 11.35
N THR A 151 -6.66 4.32 11.37
CA THR A 151 -7.56 5.39 10.92
C THR A 151 -7.47 6.58 11.87
N PRO A 152 -7.64 7.83 11.40
CA PRO A 152 -7.60 9.01 12.28
C PRO A 152 -8.56 8.92 13.46
N ALA A 153 -9.74 8.32 13.25
CA ALA A 153 -10.73 8.14 14.30
C ALA A 153 -10.24 7.17 15.39
N PHE A 154 -9.69 6.03 14.98
CA PHE A 154 -9.18 5.05 15.94
C PHE A 154 -7.87 5.52 16.60
N GLU A 155 -7.02 6.25 15.91
CA GLU A 155 -5.81 6.86 16.49
C GLU A 155 -6.20 7.85 17.63
N ALA A 156 -7.17 8.71 17.39
CA ALA A 156 -7.67 9.64 18.40
C ALA A 156 -8.28 8.90 19.61
N PHE A 157 -9.08 7.87 19.36
CA PHE A 157 -9.64 7.01 20.41
C PHE A 157 -8.53 6.32 21.21
N ALA A 158 -7.61 5.66 20.54
CA ALA A 158 -6.52 4.91 21.18
C ALA A 158 -5.64 5.82 22.06
N LYS A 159 -5.30 7.01 21.56
CA LYS A 159 -4.53 8.02 22.32
C LYS A 159 -5.26 8.51 23.56
N GLY A 160 -6.58 8.64 23.51
CA GLY A 160 -7.39 9.16 24.61
C GLY A 160 -7.83 8.11 25.62
N GLN A 161 -7.97 6.85 25.23
CA GLN A 161 -8.62 5.82 26.03
C GLN A 161 -7.74 4.61 26.35
N LEU A 162 -6.74 4.29 25.51
CA LEU A 162 -5.97 3.07 25.67
C LEU A 162 -4.60 3.34 26.31
N LYS A 163 -4.12 2.36 27.10
CA LYS A 163 -2.79 2.39 27.72
C LYS A 163 -1.80 1.68 26.79
N LEU A 164 -1.33 2.36 25.74
CA LEU A 164 -0.45 1.76 24.75
C LEU A 164 1.01 2.15 24.99
N GLN A 165 1.86 1.13 25.19
CA GLN A 165 3.31 1.30 25.18
C GLN A 165 3.80 1.31 23.73
N PRO A 166 4.59 2.32 23.31
CA PRO A 166 5.19 2.33 21.99
C PRO A 166 6.23 1.21 21.85
N ALA A 167 6.34 0.66 20.64
CA ALA A 167 7.40 -0.24 20.25
C ALA A 167 7.97 0.22 18.90
N GLN A 168 9.30 0.20 18.74
CA GLN A 168 9.98 0.67 17.51
C GLN A 168 9.46 -0.06 16.25
N ASN A 169 9.11 -1.34 16.41
CA ASN A 169 8.58 -2.19 15.35
C ASN A 169 7.68 -3.28 15.92
N LEU A 170 7.05 -4.05 15.03
CA LEU A 170 6.13 -5.11 15.40
C LEU A 170 6.81 -6.28 16.13
N THR A 171 8.06 -6.59 15.78
CA THR A 171 8.87 -7.60 16.48
C THR A 171 9.00 -7.26 17.96
N GLN A 172 9.40 -6.02 18.27
CA GLN A 172 9.54 -5.56 19.66
C GLN A 172 8.18 -5.57 20.39
N ALA A 173 7.08 -5.19 19.73
CA ALA A 173 5.76 -5.26 20.33
C ALA A 173 5.40 -6.68 20.75
N PHE A 174 5.60 -7.67 19.86
CA PHE A 174 5.34 -9.07 20.18
C PHE A 174 6.29 -9.66 21.21
N GLN A 175 7.55 -9.26 21.22
CA GLN A 175 8.49 -9.64 22.30
C GLN A 175 8.00 -9.17 23.67
N LYS A 176 7.54 -7.92 23.79
CA LYS A 176 6.90 -7.41 25.02
C LYS A 176 5.71 -8.27 25.46
N LEU A 177 4.89 -8.71 24.49
CA LEU A 177 3.72 -9.55 24.75
C LEU A 177 4.11 -10.93 25.26
N VAL A 178 5.06 -11.62 24.61
CA VAL A 178 5.58 -12.92 25.05
C VAL A 178 6.20 -12.85 26.44
N LEU A 179 6.94 -11.78 26.73
CA LEU A 179 7.56 -11.56 28.04
C LEU A 179 6.58 -11.10 29.14
N GLY A 180 5.28 -10.95 28.82
CA GLY A 180 4.27 -10.54 29.79
C GLY A 180 4.39 -9.08 30.23
N GLN A 181 5.13 -8.24 29.51
CA GLN A 181 5.28 -6.81 29.79
C GLN A 181 4.04 -6.01 29.37
N VAL A 182 3.23 -6.58 28.46
CA VAL A 182 1.94 -6.07 28.04
C VAL A 182 0.95 -7.23 27.93
N ASP A 183 -0.35 -6.93 28.01
CA ASP A 183 -1.43 -7.91 27.95
C ASP A 183 -1.85 -8.18 26.51
N TYR A 184 -1.73 -7.18 25.61
CA TYR A 184 -2.09 -7.31 24.20
C TYR A 184 -1.21 -6.44 23.29
N VAL A 185 -1.22 -6.77 22.01
CA VAL A 185 -0.63 -5.97 20.92
C VAL A 185 -1.72 -5.67 19.88
N LEU A 186 -1.81 -4.43 19.42
CA LEU A 186 -2.60 -4.07 18.25
C LEU A 186 -1.73 -4.22 17.00
N ALA A 187 -2.11 -5.15 16.12
CA ALA A 187 -1.41 -5.39 14.87
C ALA A 187 -2.35 -5.81 13.75
N GLY A 188 -2.01 -5.47 12.52
CA GLY A 188 -2.74 -5.93 11.35
C GLY A 188 -2.79 -7.46 11.30
N ARG A 189 -3.92 -8.03 10.86
CA ARG A 189 -4.13 -9.48 10.75
C ARG A 189 -2.95 -10.17 10.07
N TYR A 190 -2.64 -9.77 8.85
CA TYR A 190 -1.61 -10.44 8.04
C TYR A 190 -0.19 -10.06 8.45
N SER A 191 0.05 -8.80 8.84
CA SER A 191 1.35 -8.40 9.40
C SER A 191 1.66 -9.13 10.70
N GLY A 192 0.64 -9.30 11.56
CA GLY A 192 0.76 -10.10 12.78
C GLY A 192 1.04 -11.56 12.47
N MET A 193 0.28 -12.17 11.55
CA MET A 193 0.50 -13.56 11.13
C MET A 193 1.90 -13.78 10.57
N ALA A 194 2.35 -12.92 9.65
CA ALA A 194 3.68 -13.00 9.06
C ALA A 194 4.78 -12.92 10.13
N MET A 195 4.62 -11.99 11.08
CA MET A 195 5.60 -11.80 12.16
C MET A 195 5.61 -12.97 13.14
N VAL A 196 4.43 -13.38 13.62
CA VAL A 196 4.28 -14.49 14.58
C VAL A 196 4.81 -15.81 13.99
N GLN A 197 4.50 -16.11 12.73
CA GLN A 197 4.99 -17.29 12.04
C GLN A 197 6.49 -17.20 11.72
N GLY A 198 6.96 -16.06 11.23
CA GLY A 198 8.37 -15.84 10.88
C GLY A 198 9.30 -15.97 12.10
N LEU A 199 8.86 -15.49 13.26
CA LEU A 199 9.61 -15.56 14.53
C LEU A 199 9.40 -16.87 15.32
N GLY A 200 8.56 -17.78 14.83
CA GLY A 200 8.28 -19.05 15.53
C GLY A 200 7.40 -18.90 16.77
N MET A 201 6.64 -17.80 16.90
CA MET A 201 5.79 -17.49 18.07
C MET A 201 4.33 -17.98 17.91
N ALA A 202 4.04 -18.82 16.91
CA ALA A 202 2.67 -19.22 16.58
C ALA A 202 1.99 -20.05 17.69
N ASN A 203 2.76 -20.72 18.53
CA ASN A 203 2.26 -21.45 19.68
C ASN A 203 2.01 -20.57 20.91
N ASP A 204 2.60 -19.39 20.96
CA ASP A 204 2.54 -18.50 22.12
C ASP A 204 1.46 -17.42 21.98
N LEU A 205 1.18 -17.02 20.74
CA LEU A 205 0.37 -15.84 20.43
C LEU A 205 -0.82 -16.17 19.53
N VAL A 206 -1.94 -15.51 19.80
CA VAL A 206 -3.19 -15.66 19.03
C VAL A 206 -3.87 -14.32 18.81
N ALA A 207 -4.43 -14.13 17.62
CA ALA A 207 -5.33 -13.01 17.33
C ALA A 207 -6.74 -13.29 17.83
N ARG A 208 -7.37 -12.33 18.50
CA ARG A 208 -8.70 -12.48 19.10
C ARG A 208 -9.68 -11.42 18.60
N GLY A 209 -10.94 -11.81 18.59
CA GLY A 209 -12.08 -10.94 18.33
C GLY A 209 -12.22 -10.47 16.89
N LEU A 210 -13.06 -9.46 16.73
CA LEU A 210 -13.26 -8.75 15.47
C LEU A 210 -12.20 -7.65 15.32
N PRO A 211 -11.93 -7.19 14.09
CA PRO A 211 -11.04 -6.07 13.88
C PRO A 211 -11.51 -4.81 14.61
N VAL A 212 -10.58 -4.19 15.34
CA VAL A 212 -10.83 -2.94 16.08
C VAL A 212 -10.62 -1.70 15.21
N ASP A 213 -9.87 -1.82 14.12
CA ASP A 213 -9.65 -0.78 13.12
C ASP A 213 -9.40 -1.41 11.74
N ARG A 214 -9.71 -0.68 10.65
CA ARG A 214 -9.59 -1.17 9.27
C ARG A 214 -9.11 -0.09 8.31
N PRO A 215 -7.89 0.46 8.47
CA PRO A 215 -7.36 1.42 7.52
C PRO A 215 -7.18 0.79 6.13
N GLY A 216 -7.55 1.55 5.09
CA GLY A 216 -7.30 1.16 3.72
C GLY A 216 -5.84 1.37 3.34
N LEU A 217 -5.28 0.46 2.56
CA LEU A 217 -4.01 0.59 1.87
C LEU A 217 -4.31 0.87 0.39
N TYR A 218 -4.00 2.08 -0.04
CA TYR A 218 -4.39 2.58 -1.36
C TYR A 218 -3.22 2.59 -2.34
N LEU A 219 -3.55 2.56 -3.61
CA LEU A 219 -2.66 3.05 -4.67
C LEU A 219 -2.81 4.57 -4.75
N ALA A 220 -1.71 5.30 -4.71
CA ALA A 220 -1.70 6.74 -4.83
C ALA A 220 -0.82 7.17 -6.00
N VAL A 221 -1.42 7.73 -7.05
CA VAL A 221 -0.75 8.15 -8.28
C VAL A 221 -0.30 9.61 -8.12
N SER A 222 0.95 9.89 -8.47
CA SER A 222 1.49 11.25 -8.41
C SER A 222 0.78 12.19 -9.38
N HIS A 223 0.45 13.41 -8.94
CA HIS A 223 -0.01 14.46 -9.85
C HIS A 223 1.06 14.84 -10.89
N ASN A 224 2.35 14.61 -10.59
CA ASN A 224 3.49 14.88 -11.46
C ASN A 224 3.88 13.69 -12.34
N SER A 225 3.19 12.55 -12.25
CA SER A 225 3.43 11.39 -13.11
C SER A 225 2.89 11.66 -14.52
N ALA A 226 3.70 11.34 -15.52
CA ALA A 226 3.26 11.35 -16.92
C ALA A 226 2.16 10.29 -17.19
N CYS A 227 2.04 9.29 -16.34
CA CYS A 227 1.01 8.25 -16.42
C CYS A 227 -0.29 8.62 -15.69
N ASN A 228 -0.36 9.78 -15.03
CA ASN A 228 -1.55 10.18 -14.29
C ASN A 228 -2.63 10.74 -15.23
N ASP A 229 -3.35 9.86 -15.90
CA ASP A 229 -4.47 10.21 -16.74
C ASP A 229 -5.80 9.61 -16.23
N ALA A 230 -6.93 10.13 -16.72
CA ALA A 230 -8.26 9.70 -16.30
C ALA A 230 -8.55 8.24 -16.68
N TRP A 231 -8.00 7.77 -17.83
CA TRP A 231 -8.19 6.40 -18.28
C TRP A 231 -7.53 5.41 -17.31
N LEU A 232 -6.23 5.63 -16.98
CA LEU A 232 -5.49 4.76 -16.08
C LEU A 232 -6.14 4.71 -14.69
N ARG A 233 -6.50 5.87 -14.11
CA ARG A 233 -7.19 5.91 -12.81
C ARG A 233 -8.51 5.15 -12.84
N GLY A 234 -9.31 5.33 -13.89
CA GLY A 234 -10.57 4.63 -14.07
C GLY A 234 -10.40 3.12 -14.21
N GLN A 235 -9.44 2.67 -14.99
CA GLN A 235 -9.13 1.24 -15.15
C GLN A 235 -8.60 0.61 -13.86
N LEU A 236 -7.69 1.27 -13.16
CA LEU A 236 -7.22 0.80 -11.85
C LEU A 236 -8.39 0.69 -10.86
N ALA A 237 -9.26 1.70 -10.77
CA ALA A 237 -10.42 1.68 -9.88
C ALA A 237 -11.38 0.52 -10.21
N GLN A 238 -11.65 0.28 -11.49
CA GLN A 238 -12.46 -0.86 -11.92
C GLN A 238 -11.83 -2.19 -11.48
N LYS A 239 -10.55 -2.40 -11.77
CA LYS A 239 -9.84 -3.63 -11.42
C LYS A 239 -9.77 -3.86 -9.91
N LEU A 240 -9.53 -2.80 -9.11
CA LEU A 240 -9.55 -2.89 -7.66
C LEU A 240 -10.94 -3.26 -7.12
N THR A 241 -12.01 -2.87 -7.80
CA THR A 241 -13.38 -3.26 -7.44
C THR A 241 -13.65 -4.75 -7.74
N GLU A 242 -13.03 -5.31 -8.77
CA GLU A 242 -13.16 -6.72 -9.17
C GLU A 242 -12.36 -7.67 -8.25
N LEU A 243 -11.24 -7.23 -7.66
CA LEU A 243 -10.34 -8.08 -6.86
C LEU A 243 -11.01 -8.81 -5.67
N PRO A 244 -11.83 -8.17 -4.83
CA PRO A 244 -12.48 -8.86 -3.71
C PRO A 244 -13.46 -9.94 -4.16
N ILE A 245 -14.12 -9.73 -5.30
CA ILE A 245 -15.11 -10.65 -5.86
C ILE A 245 -14.45 -11.96 -6.31
N SER A 246 -13.22 -11.89 -6.81
CA SER A 246 -12.47 -13.06 -7.29
C SER A 246 -11.82 -13.89 -6.18
N GLY A 247 -11.75 -13.37 -4.93
CA GLY A 247 -11.00 -13.99 -3.85
C GLY A 247 -9.47 -13.94 -4.03
N ALA A 248 -8.98 -13.28 -5.09
CA ALA A 248 -7.55 -13.23 -5.43
C ALA A 248 -6.72 -12.58 -4.34
N SER A 249 -7.26 -11.53 -3.71
CA SER A 249 -6.56 -10.78 -2.65
C SER A 249 -6.16 -11.67 -1.46
N GLU A 250 -7.09 -12.51 -0.98
CA GLU A 250 -6.83 -13.42 0.14
C GLU A 250 -5.76 -14.45 -0.21
N ALA A 251 -5.87 -15.09 -1.38
CA ALA A 251 -4.89 -16.09 -1.82
C ALA A 251 -3.49 -15.48 -2.00
N VAL A 252 -3.40 -14.25 -2.49
CA VAL A 252 -2.12 -13.54 -2.64
C VAL A 252 -1.52 -13.19 -1.27
N LEU A 253 -2.33 -12.75 -0.32
CA LEU A 253 -1.89 -12.45 1.05
C LEU A 253 -1.33 -13.70 1.72
N GLN A 254 -2.05 -14.83 1.69
CA GLN A 254 -1.60 -16.08 2.30
C GLN A 254 -0.28 -16.57 1.70
N ARG A 255 -0.13 -16.56 0.36
CA ARG A 255 1.15 -16.92 -0.27
C ARG A 255 2.30 -16.05 0.20
N ASN A 256 2.07 -14.75 0.39
CA ASN A 256 3.12 -13.84 0.82
C ASN A 256 3.42 -13.94 2.33
N VAL A 257 2.47 -14.35 3.17
CA VAL A 257 2.74 -14.76 4.56
C VAL A 257 3.70 -15.95 4.60
N GLU A 258 3.41 -17.01 3.81
CA GLU A 258 4.28 -18.18 3.75
C GLU A 258 5.66 -17.86 3.13
N ARG A 259 5.71 -16.98 2.12
CA ARG A 259 6.97 -16.50 1.53
C ARG A 259 7.83 -15.79 2.56
N TRP A 260 7.25 -14.89 3.34
CA TRP A 260 7.94 -14.19 4.42
C TRP A 260 8.45 -15.16 5.49
N LYS A 261 7.60 -16.07 5.95
CA LYS A 261 7.98 -17.11 6.91
C LYS A 261 9.19 -17.93 6.43
N ALA A 262 9.14 -18.39 5.18
CA ALA A 262 10.25 -19.15 4.59
C ALA A 262 11.55 -18.35 4.55
N GLN A 263 11.49 -17.05 4.23
CA GLN A 263 12.67 -16.17 4.23
C GLN A 263 13.23 -15.94 5.63
N MET A 264 12.37 -15.77 6.63
CA MET A 264 12.80 -15.57 8.03
C MET A 264 13.40 -16.83 8.67
N GLN A 265 13.00 -17.99 8.21
CA GLN A 265 13.44 -19.30 8.73
C GLN A 265 14.56 -19.92 7.88
N ALA A 266 14.94 -19.29 6.78
CA ALA A 266 16.05 -19.76 5.96
C ALA A 266 17.38 -19.67 6.74
N PRO A 267 18.25 -20.67 6.66
CA PRO A 267 19.57 -20.62 7.27
C PRO A 267 20.36 -19.41 6.74
N LEU A 268 21.06 -18.70 7.63
CA LEU A 268 21.87 -17.52 7.30
C LEU A 268 23.00 -17.82 6.31
N ASP A 269 23.40 -19.09 6.17
CA ASP A 269 24.52 -19.56 5.34
C ASP A 269 24.08 -20.21 4.01
N ALA A 270 22.82 -20.08 3.59
CA ALA A 270 22.42 -20.59 2.29
C ALA A 270 23.14 -19.79 1.18
N PRO A 271 23.94 -20.45 0.30
CA PRO A 271 24.63 -19.74 -0.77
C PRO A 271 23.60 -19.02 -1.65
N LYS A 272 23.86 -17.73 -1.87
CA LYS A 272 23.08 -16.92 -2.83
C LYS A 272 23.24 -17.57 -4.20
N GLN A 273 22.21 -18.24 -4.68
CA GLN A 273 22.14 -18.82 -6.02
C GLN A 273 21.90 -17.73 -7.06
#